data_d96207a13225f971e9cbef16b30344c3
#
_entry.id   d96207a13225f971e9cbef16b30344c3
#
_cell.length_a   1.000
_cell.length_b   1.000
_cell.length_c   1.000
_cell.angle_alpha   90.00
_cell.angle_beta   90.00
_cell.angle_gamma   90.00
#
_symmetry.space_group_name_H-M   'P 1'
#
loop_
_entity.id
_entity.type
_entity.pdbx_description
1 polymer ?
#
loop_
_entity_poly.entity_id
_entity_poly.type
_entity_poly.pdbx_seq_one_letter_code
_entity_poly.pdbx_strand_id
1 'polypeptide(L)'
;MRIENLNSPDFRHDTVLPLPAEVRIPAIAVDAACSGNPGPMEYQGIDLATGQQVFHFGPLHGTNNIGEFLAIVHALALLQQQGRHDTTIYSASYNAILWVTKKKCKTKLERTPETEELFQIIARAEKWLLTHTWKNPIVKWETKKWGEIPADFGRK
;
A
#
# COMPACT_ATOMS: atom_id res chain seq x y z
N MET A 1 -13.99 20.46 5.38
CA MET A 1 -12.78 20.78 6.13
C MET A 1 -13.11 21.17 7.55
N ARG A 2 -12.32 20.75 8.47
CA ARG A 2 -12.56 21.03 9.89
C ARG A 2 -11.67 22.17 10.34
N ILE A 3 -12.22 23.35 10.27
CA ILE A 3 -11.45 24.57 10.51
C ILE A 3 -10.99 24.65 11.95
N GLU A 4 -11.78 24.19 12.89
CA GLU A 4 -11.44 24.22 14.29
C GLU A 4 -10.18 23.44 14.62
N ASN A 5 -9.79 22.50 13.76
CA ASN A 5 -8.62 21.67 13.99
C ASN A 5 -7.31 22.32 13.55
N LEU A 6 -7.38 23.41 12.81
CA LEU A 6 -6.20 24.06 12.28
C LEU A 6 -5.31 24.63 13.39
N ASN A 7 -5.87 24.92 14.54
CA ASN A 7 -5.13 25.46 15.66
C ASN A 7 -4.68 24.42 16.65
N SER A 8 -4.96 23.16 16.38
CA SER A 8 -4.58 22.07 17.28
C SER A 8 -3.11 21.71 17.05
N PRO A 9 -2.34 21.48 18.12
CA PRO A 9 -1.00 20.95 17.94
C PRO A 9 -0.99 19.51 17.47
N ASP A 10 -2.12 18.82 17.59
CA ASP A 10 -2.24 17.44 17.12
C ASP A 10 -2.72 17.42 15.68
N PHE A 11 -1.79 17.25 14.76
CA PHE A 11 -2.10 17.24 13.34
C PHE A 11 -3.09 16.13 12.94
N ARG A 12 -3.36 15.20 13.84
CA ARG A 12 -4.30 14.11 13.57
C ARG A 12 -5.73 14.59 13.45
N HIS A 13 -6.01 15.79 13.91
CA HIS A 13 -7.31 16.39 13.72
C HIS A 13 -7.58 16.74 12.26
N ASP A 14 -6.54 16.70 11.42
CA ASP A 14 -6.70 16.97 9.98
C ASP A 14 -7.25 15.79 9.20
N THR A 15 -7.32 14.62 9.81
CA THR A 15 -7.86 13.44 9.14
C THR A 15 -9.36 13.32 9.40
N VAL A 16 -10.09 12.82 8.38
CA VAL A 16 -11.51 12.52 8.53
C VAL A 16 -11.75 11.09 9.01
N LEU A 17 -10.70 10.30 9.14
CA LEU A 17 -10.81 8.92 9.57
C LEU A 17 -10.59 8.78 11.07
N PRO A 18 -11.30 7.86 11.74
CA PRO A 18 -10.99 7.54 13.13
C PRO A 18 -9.73 6.68 13.17
N LEU A 19 -8.59 7.30 13.51
CA LEU A 19 -7.30 6.63 13.52
C LEU A 19 -6.72 6.57 14.93
N PRO A 20 -6.01 5.48 15.26
CA PRO A 20 -5.26 5.39 16.51
C PRO A 20 -4.22 6.50 16.64
N ALA A 21 -3.90 6.87 17.85
CA ALA A 21 -2.98 7.98 18.11
C ALA A 21 -1.58 7.73 17.56
N GLU A 22 -1.15 6.47 17.48
CA GLU A 22 0.19 6.14 17.02
C GLU A 22 0.34 6.21 15.50
N VAL A 23 -0.76 6.24 14.76
CA VAL A 23 -0.71 6.26 13.30
C VAL A 23 -0.23 7.61 12.81
N ARG A 24 0.77 7.61 11.97
CA ARG A 24 1.38 8.83 11.45
C ARG A 24 0.57 9.42 10.30
N ILE A 25 0.57 10.73 10.20
CA ILE A 25 -0.02 11.48 9.10
C ILE A 25 0.98 12.57 8.71
N PRO A 26 1.26 12.80 7.41
CA PRO A 26 0.56 12.23 6.25
C PRO A 26 0.96 10.79 5.99
N ALA A 27 0.03 10.01 5.46
CA ALA A 27 0.27 8.61 5.18
C ALA A 27 -0.69 8.08 4.13
N ILE A 28 -0.25 7.03 3.45
CA ILE A 28 -1.11 6.23 2.57
C ILE A 28 -1.12 4.82 3.13
N ALA A 29 -2.30 4.25 3.30
CA ALA A 29 -2.44 2.84 3.64
C ALA A 29 -2.72 2.07 2.37
N VAL A 30 -2.09 0.90 2.22
CA VAL A 30 -2.30 0.04 1.06
C VAL A 30 -2.77 -1.32 1.51
N ASP A 31 -3.53 -2.01 0.64
CA ASP A 31 -4.00 -3.35 0.91
C ASP A 31 -4.33 -4.03 -0.41
N ALA A 32 -4.41 -5.35 -0.37
CA ALA A 32 -4.80 -6.17 -1.50
C ALA A 32 -5.89 -7.13 -1.10
N ALA A 33 -6.62 -7.62 -2.09
CA ALA A 33 -7.62 -8.66 -1.90
C ALA A 33 -7.48 -9.64 -3.05
N CYS A 34 -7.74 -10.92 -2.77
CA CYS A 34 -7.64 -11.96 -3.76
C CYS A 34 -8.73 -13.00 -3.51
N SER A 35 -9.57 -13.23 -4.51
CA SER A 35 -10.64 -14.24 -4.42
C SER A 35 -10.06 -15.57 -4.82
N GLY A 36 -9.57 -16.33 -3.85
CA GLY A 36 -8.73 -17.50 -4.08
C GLY A 36 -7.27 -17.08 -4.11
N ASN A 37 -6.38 -18.02 -4.00
CA ASN A 37 -4.95 -17.70 -3.89
C ASN A 37 -4.12 -18.82 -4.53
N PRO A 38 -3.95 -18.79 -5.87
CA PRO A 38 -4.19 -17.67 -6.77
C PRO A 38 -5.65 -17.48 -7.17
N GLY A 39 -5.94 -16.29 -7.69
CA GLY A 39 -7.25 -15.92 -8.16
C GLY A 39 -7.26 -14.47 -8.59
N PRO A 40 -8.46 -13.87 -8.82
CA PRO A 40 -8.54 -12.45 -9.14
C PRO A 40 -7.99 -11.60 -7.99
N MET A 41 -6.91 -10.88 -8.25
CA MET A 41 -6.21 -10.06 -7.27
C MET A 41 -6.38 -8.60 -7.63
N GLU A 42 -6.62 -7.75 -6.62
CA GLU A 42 -6.65 -6.32 -6.78
C GLU A 42 -5.99 -5.66 -5.58
N TYR A 43 -5.56 -4.41 -5.75
CA TYR A 43 -4.99 -3.65 -4.63
C TYR A 43 -5.41 -2.19 -4.71
N GLN A 44 -5.29 -1.48 -3.61
CA GLN A 44 -5.63 -0.07 -3.56
C GLN A 44 -4.79 0.66 -2.52
N GLY A 45 -4.78 1.98 -2.63
CA GLY A 45 -4.20 2.87 -1.65
C GLY A 45 -5.21 3.91 -1.20
N ILE A 46 -5.21 4.22 0.09
CA ILE A 46 -6.11 5.20 0.69
C ILE A 46 -5.27 6.25 1.40
N ASP A 47 -5.52 7.52 1.11
CA ASP A 47 -4.89 8.62 1.81
C ASP A 47 -5.52 8.74 3.19
N LEU A 48 -4.70 8.60 4.24
CA LEU A 48 -5.24 8.57 5.60
C LEU A 48 -5.71 9.94 6.09
N ALA A 49 -5.22 11.01 5.49
CA ALA A 49 -5.68 12.35 5.87
C ALA A 49 -7.09 12.64 5.35
N THR A 50 -7.46 12.08 4.21
CA THR A 50 -8.73 12.41 3.56
C THR A 50 -9.71 11.24 3.48
N GLY A 51 -9.21 10.01 3.60
CA GLY A 51 -10.03 8.81 3.40
C GLY A 51 -10.26 8.49 1.93
N GLN A 52 -9.61 9.23 1.01
CA GLN A 52 -9.85 9.04 -0.43
C GLN A 52 -8.97 7.95 -0.99
N GLN A 53 -9.52 7.18 -1.92
CA GLN A 53 -8.74 6.22 -2.69
C GLN A 53 -7.84 6.99 -3.65
N VAL A 54 -6.54 6.73 -3.57
CA VAL A 54 -5.56 7.43 -4.42
C VAL A 54 -5.10 6.56 -5.58
N PHE A 55 -5.30 5.26 -5.50
CA PHE A 55 -5.12 4.36 -6.64
C PHE A 55 -5.82 3.04 -6.39
N HIS A 56 -6.10 2.35 -7.49
CA HIS A 56 -6.66 1.01 -7.50
C HIS A 56 -6.16 0.29 -8.75
N PHE A 57 -5.87 -0.99 -8.62
CA PHE A 57 -5.45 -1.81 -9.75
C PHE A 57 -6.08 -3.19 -9.64
N GLY A 58 -6.47 -3.72 -10.81
CA GLY A 58 -7.03 -5.07 -10.91
C GLY A 58 -8.53 -5.04 -11.19
N PRO A 59 -9.15 -6.23 -11.19
CA PRO A 59 -8.55 -7.52 -10.85
C PRO A 59 -7.66 -8.08 -11.96
N LEU A 60 -6.66 -8.85 -11.54
CA LEU A 60 -5.78 -9.59 -12.43
C LEU A 60 -5.38 -10.87 -11.71
N HIS A 61 -5.31 -11.97 -12.43
CA HIS A 61 -5.01 -13.27 -11.80
C HIS A 61 -3.63 -13.22 -11.13
N GLY A 62 -3.60 -13.49 -9.84
CA GLY A 62 -2.37 -13.43 -9.05
C GLY A 62 -2.59 -13.93 -7.64
N THR A 63 -1.80 -13.41 -6.71
CA THR A 63 -1.90 -13.77 -5.30
C THR A 63 -2.01 -12.54 -4.43
N ASN A 64 -2.48 -12.74 -3.20
CA ASN A 64 -2.59 -11.65 -2.26
C ASN A 64 -1.23 -11.01 -1.98
N ASN A 65 -0.19 -11.83 -1.77
CA ASN A 65 1.14 -11.31 -1.47
C ASN A 65 1.71 -10.46 -2.60
N ILE A 66 1.48 -10.86 -3.84
CA ILE A 66 1.91 -10.06 -4.99
C ILE A 66 1.17 -8.72 -5.00
N GLY A 67 -0.14 -8.75 -4.75
CA GLY A 67 -0.93 -7.51 -4.68
C GLY A 67 -0.42 -6.57 -3.62
N GLU A 68 -0.12 -7.08 -2.42
CA GLU A 68 0.43 -6.26 -1.34
C GLU A 68 1.78 -5.64 -1.73
N PHE A 69 2.64 -6.44 -2.37
CA PHE A 69 3.94 -5.95 -2.84
C PHE A 69 3.76 -4.82 -3.87
N LEU A 70 2.94 -5.05 -4.87
CA LEU A 70 2.70 -4.06 -5.93
C LEU A 70 2.07 -2.79 -5.38
N ALA A 71 1.20 -2.92 -4.37
CA ALA A 71 0.56 -1.76 -3.76
C ALA A 71 1.58 -0.84 -3.10
N ILE A 72 2.57 -1.40 -2.40
CA ILE A 72 3.61 -0.59 -1.78
C ILE A 72 4.44 0.12 -2.85
N VAL A 73 4.84 -0.60 -3.89
CA VAL A 73 5.64 0.02 -4.97
C VAL A 73 4.85 1.12 -5.67
N HIS A 74 3.55 0.88 -5.90
CA HIS A 74 2.69 1.89 -6.52
C HIS A 74 2.63 3.15 -5.66
N ALA A 75 2.50 2.99 -4.33
CA ALA A 75 2.48 4.13 -3.43
C ALA A 75 3.81 4.89 -3.46
N LEU A 76 4.94 4.18 -3.46
CA LEU A 76 6.25 4.81 -3.55
C LEU A 76 6.38 5.63 -4.82
N ALA A 77 5.98 5.05 -5.96
CA ALA A 77 6.09 5.73 -7.24
C ALA A 77 5.19 6.97 -7.29
N LEU A 78 3.97 6.85 -6.77
CA LEU A 78 3.03 7.97 -6.72
C LEU A 78 3.59 9.10 -5.86
N LEU A 79 4.10 8.78 -4.68
CA LEU A 79 4.63 9.80 -3.78
C LEU A 79 5.87 10.48 -4.36
N GLN A 80 6.72 9.73 -5.05
CA GLN A 80 7.87 10.32 -5.72
C GLN A 80 7.43 11.29 -6.80
N GLN A 81 6.45 10.89 -7.61
CA GLN A 81 5.92 11.75 -8.65
C GLN A 81 5.33 13.04 -8.09
N GLN A 82 4.74 12.96 -6.91
CA GLN A 82 4.13 14.12 -6.25
C GLN A 82 5.10 14.91 -5.40
N GLY A 83 6.36 14.48 -5.28
CA GLY A 83 7.34 15.14 -4.45
C GLY A 83 7.07 15.03 -2.96
N ARG A 84 6.30 14.04 -2.53
CA ARG A 84 5.92 13.85 -1.13
C ARG A 84 6.83 12.81 -0.50
N HIS A 85 7.99 13.26 -0.04
CA HIS A 85 9.04 12.36 0.43
C HIS A 85 8.94 12.01 1.92
N ASP A 86 8.06 12.68 2.65
CA ASP A 86 7.85 12.46 4.08
C ASP A 86 6.60 11.65 4.41
N THR A 87 5.80 11.33 3.41
CA THR A 87 4.55 10.58 3.62
C THR A 87 4.85 9.12 3.92
N THR A 88 4.28 8.62 5.01
CA THR A 88 4.44 7.22 5.44
C THR A 88 3.55 6.31 4.60
N ILE A 89 4.01 5.09 4.35
CA ILE A 89 3.21 4.04 3.72
C ILE A 89 2.97 2.95 4.75
N TYR A 90 1.69 2.62 4.98
CA TYR A 90 1.30 1.55 5.87
C TYR A 90 0.86 0.33 5.08
N SER A 91 1.37 -0.83 5.46
CA SER A 91 0.96 -2.11 4.91
C SER A 91 0.77 -3.11 6.05
N ALA A 92 -0.26 -3.93 5.97
CA ALA A 92 -0.48 -4.98 6.95
C ALA A 92 0.30 -6.26 6.59
N SER A 93 1.04 -6.27 5.49
CA SER A 93 1.76 -7.44 5.02
C SER A 93 3.26 -7.33 5.33
N TYR A 94 3.70 -8.11 6.31
CA TYR A 94 5.13 -8.17 6.63
C TYR A 94 5.94 -8.69 5.43
N ASN A 95 5.42 -9.71 4.73
CA ASN A 95 6.10 -10.25 3.57
C ASN A 95 6.30 -9.23 2.46
N ALA A 96 5.27 -8.42 2.20
CA ALA A 96 5.37 -7.40 1.16
C ALA A 96 6.41 -6.35 1.51
N ILE A 97 6.43 -5.91 2.78
CA ILE A 97 7.43 -4.95 3.24
C ILE A 97 8.83 -5.53 3.07
N LEU A 98 9.00 -6.79 3.43
CA LEU A 98 10.31 -7.46 3.30
C LEU A 98 10.74 -7.55 1.83
N TRP A 99 9.81 -7.91 0.93
CA TRP A 99 10.10 -8.00 -0.49
C TRP A 99 10.50 -6.65 -1.09
N VAL A 100 9.82 -5.58 -0.67
CA VAL A 100 10.19 -4.24 -1.12
C VAL A 100 11.58 -3.85 -0.62
N THR A 101 11.86 -4.14 0.65
CA THR A 101 13.18 -3.86 1.24
C THR A 101 14.28 -4.60 0.49
N LYS A 102 14.02 -5.85 0.10
CA LYS A 102 14.97 -6.66 -0.65
C LYS A 102 14.89 -6.42 -2.16
N LYS A 103 13.94 -5.61 -2.60
CA LYS A 103 13.74 -5.25 -4.01
C LYS A 103 13.49 -6.46 -4.89
N LYS A 104 12.81 -7.46 -4.34
CA LYS A 104 12.54 -8.71 -5.03
C LYS A 104 11.22 -9.32 -4.57
N CYS A 105 10.33 -9.59 -5.52
CA CYS A 105 9.07 -10.26 -5.26
C CYS A 105 9.30 -11.76 -5.28
N LYS A 106 9.47 -12.36 -4.11
CA LYS A 106 9.82 -13.77 -4.00
C LYS A 106 8.58 -14.66 -4.02
N THR A 107 7.73 -14.46 -4.99
CA THR A 107 6.53 -15.27 -5.13
C THR A 107 6.84 -16.67 -5.63
N LYS A 108 5.99 -17.61 -5.25
CA LYS A 108 6.06 -18.99 -5.76
C LYS A 108 5.02 -19.22 -6.84
N LEU A 109 4.31 -18.17 -7.26
CA LEU A 109 3.34 -18.30 -8.34
C LEU A 109 4.03 -18.76 -9.60
N GLU A 110 3.45 -19.74 -10.28
CA GLU A 110 4.01 -20.27 -11.50
C GLU A 110 3.83 -19.27 -12.64
N ARG A 111 4.90 -19.13 -13.43
CA ARG A 111 4.87 -18.26 -14.61
C ARG A 111 4.31 -19.05 -15.78
N THR A 112 3.13 -18.67 -16.24
CA THR A 112 2.40 -19.34 -17.32
C THR A 112 1.88 -18.27 -18.27
N PRO A 113 1.33 -18.65 -19.44
CA PRO A 113 0.69 -17.65 -20.29
C PRO A 113 -0.37 -16.83 -19.57
N GLU A 114 -1.07 -17.43 -18.61
CA GLU A 114 -2.11 -16.72 -17.85
C GLU A 114 -1.54 -15.70 -16.89
N THR A 115 -0.31 -15.91 -16.40
CA THR A 115 0.30 -15.04 -15.42
C THR A 115 1.38 -14.15 -16.03
N GLU A 116 1.61 -14.25 -17.34
CA GLU A 116 2.71 -13.52 -17.98
C GLU A 116 2.57 -12.00 -17.83
N GLU A 117 1.36 -11.48 -17.98
CA GLU A 117 1.15 -10.04 -17.83
C GLU A 117 1.50 -9.59 -16.42
N LEU A 118 1.11 -10.38 -15.42
CA LEU A 118 1.44 -10.06 -14.03
C LEU A 118 2.95 -10.08 -13.79
N PHE A 119 3.65 -11.07 -14.36
CA PHE A 119 5.10 -11.14 -14.20
C PHE A 119 5.81 -9.97 -14.88
N GLN A 120 5.25 -9.44 -15.98
CA GLN A 120 5.77 -8.23 -16.60
C GLN A 120 5.60 -7.03 -15.67
N ILE A 121 4.47 -6.95 -14.98
CA ILE A 121 4.21 -5.88 -14.01
C ILE A 121 5.18 -6.00 -12.84
N ILE A 122 5.38 -7.22 -12.32
CA ILE A 122 6.34 -7.46 -11.24
C ILE A 122 7.74 -7.02 -11.65
N ALA A 123 8.15 -7.36 -12.88
CA ALA A 123 9.48 -6.98 -13.37
C ALA A 123 9.65 -5.47 -13.41
N ARG A 124 8.62 -4.75 -13.84
CA ARG A 124 8.66 -3.28 -13.85
C ARG A 124 8.75 -2.71 -12.43
N ALA A 125 8.03 -3.32 -11.49
CA ALA A 125 8.07 -2.88 -10.10
C ALA A 125 9.45 -3.11 -9.49
N GLU A 126 10.04 -4.27 -9.73
CA GLU A 126 11.39 -4.56 -9.24
C GLU A 126 12.42 -3.62 -9.86
N LYS A 127 12.29 -3.32 -11.14
CA LYS A 127 13.19 -2.38 -11.81
C LYS A 127 13.05 -0.99 -11.20
N TRP A 128 11.82 -0.57 -10.89
CA TRP A 128 11.61 0.73 -10.25
C TRP A 128 12.34 0.79 -8.91
N LEU A 129 12.23 -0.27 -8.11
CA LEU A 129 12.91 -0.32 -6.81
C LEU A 129 14.44 -0.26 -6.94
N LEU A 130 14.97 -0.86 -8.01
CA LEU A 130 16.42 -0.89 -8.24
C LEU A 130 16.94 0.43 -8.77
N THR A 131 16.10 1.24 -9.41
CA THR A 131 16.54 2.46 -10.09
C THR A 131 16.11 3.74 -9.37
N HIS A 132 15.41 3.62 -8.24
CA HIS A 132 14.94 4.78 -7.48
C HIS A 132 15.34 4.63 -6.01
N THR A 133 15.41 5.77 -5.33
CA THR A 133 15.58 5.80 -3.89
C THR A 133 14.40 6.54 -3.28
N TRP A 134 14.14 6.28 -2.00
CA TRP A 134 13.03 6.93 -1.32
C TRP A 134 13.37 7.10 0.15
N LYS A 135 12.79 8.12 0.77
CA LYS A 135 12.93 8.39 2.21
C LYS A 135 11.64 8.05 2.95
N ASN A 136 10.58 7.73 2.24
CA ASN A 136 9.28 7.45 2.82
C ASN A 136 9.38 6.25 3.74
N PRO A 137 8.96 6.37 5.01
CA PRO A 137 8.91 5.20 5.88
C PRO A 137 7.86 4.22 5.40
N ILE A 138 8.18 2.93 5.44
CA ILE A 138 7.23 1.86 5.16
C ILE A 138 7.02 1.15 6.48
N VAL A 139 5.81 1.23 7.02
CA VAL A 139 5.52 0.82 8.40
C VAL A 139 4.43 -0.26 8.40
N LYS A 140 4.64 -1.27 9.25
CA LYS A 140 3.66 -2.34 9.44
C LYS A 140 2.42 -1.78 10.13
N TRP A 141 1.25 -2.01 9.54
CA TRP A 141 -0.02 -1.71 10.19
C TRP A 141 -0.29 -2.78 11.25
N GLU A 142 -0.54 -2.34 12.48
CA GLU A 142 -0.72 -3.23 13.61
C GLU A 142 -2.19 -3.61 13.77
N THR A 143 -2.65 -4.53 12.94
CA THR A 143 -4.06 -4.92 12.88
C THR A 143 -4.61 -5.34 14.24
N LYS A 144 -3.81 -6.04 15.03
CA LYS A 144 -4.25 -6.49 16.35
C LYS A 144 -4.51 -5.36 17.32
N LYS A 145 -3.81 -4.24 17.14
CA LYS A 145 -3.96 -3.07 18.01
C LYS A 145 -4.92 -2.05 17.43
N TRP A 146 -4.92 -1.90 16.11
CA TRP A 146 -5.57 -0.78 15.43
C TRP A 146 -6.81 -1.17 14.65
N GLY A 147 -7.11 -2.48 14.54
CA GLY A 147 -8.20 -2.94 13.70
C GLY A 147 -7.78 -3.05 12.25
N GLU A 148 -8.75 -3.27 11.39
CA GLU A 148 -8.45 -3.43 9.97
C GLU A 148 -7.84 -2.16 9.38
N ILE A 149 -6.89 -2.36 8.47
CA ILE A 149 -6.26 -1.25 7.78
C ILE A 149 -7.32 -0.49 6.95
N PRO A 150 -7.28 0.85 6.91
CA PRO A 150 -8.32 1.61 6.17
C PRO A 150 -8.43 1.26 4.70
N ALA A 151 -7.40 0.67 4.12
CA ALA A 151 -7.43 0.24 2.72
C ALA A 151 -8.07 -1.13 2.53
N ASP A 152 -8.57 -1.76 3.60
CA ASP A 152 -9.22 -3.07 3.53
C ASP A 152 -10.43 -3.04 2.59
N PHE A 153 -10.59 -4.12 1.82
CA PHE A 153 -11.66 -4.20 0.84
C PHE A 153 -13.01 -4.64 1.44
N GLY A 154 -13.02 -5.01 2.72
CA GLY A 154 -14.27 -5.40 3.37
C GLY A 154 -14.80 -6.76 2.96
N ARG A 155 -13.96 -7.62 2.39
CA ARG A 155 -14.39 -8.93 1.90
C ARG A 155 -13.78 -10.08 2.69
N LYS A 156 -13.34 -9.81 3.88
CA LYS A 156 -12.69 -10.84 4.72
C LYS A 156 -13.65 -11.46 5.70
#